data_25703717efc08b9878763830eba548e7
#
_entry.id   25703717efc08b9878763830eba548e7
#
_cell.length_a   1.000
_cell.length_b   1.000
_cell.length_c   1.000
_cell.angle_alpha   90.00
_cell.angle_beta   90.00
_cell.angle_gamma   90.00
#
_symmetry.space_group_name_H-M   'P 1'
#
loop_
_entity.id
_entity.type
_entity.pdbx_description
1 polymer ?
#
loop_
_entity_poly.entity_id
_entity_poly.type
_entity_poly.pdbx_seq_one_letter_code
_entity_poly.pdbx_strand_id
1 'polypeptide(L)'
;MTQPSPSHESCPFCRSASERVFHSGRLILGLWDGFAVSPGHALLVPRRHVATWFEATPEEQAELMAGLEIARQEILKRHQPDGFNIGINVGASAGQTVFHLHVHLIPRYPGDVPDPRGGVRHVIPSKANYLAPGPTGPAGTPILAPIPTEPGLLASPEHPLLPRLTAAIDRATEVELCVAFVLPSGVELVREHLVDLLARGGRLRIVTGDYLDVTDPDALARLADLGPRAEVRVFQSRGRSFHPKGYRIGFADGSAIAFIGSSNLSASALRSGIEWNWQVVSSRDQREVAGIQAAFDHWFGHADTCTVTEAWLQEYRRRRPVGSDQQVRTEVSLNGEVIREEVELRVTATPTAIQQEALEALSA
;
A
#
# COMPACT_ATOMS: atom_id res chain seq x y z
N MET A 1 -12.76 -23.45 -1.37
CA MET A 1 -13.21 -24.44 -2.37
C MET A 1 -12.45 -24.12 -3.65
N THR A 2 -11.40 -24.89 -3.97
CA THR A 2 -10.64 -24.81 -5.21
C THR A 2 -11.52 -25.34 -6.34
N GLN A 3 -11.90 -24.47 -7.29
CA GLN A 3 -12.54 -24.92 -8.52
C GLN A 3 -11.52 -25.81 -9.28
N PRO A 4 -11.95 -26.97 -9.82
CA PRO A 4 -11.07 -27.78 -10.64
C PRO A 4 -10.65 -26.98 -11.86
N SER A 5 -9.33 -26.99 -12.16
CA SER A 5 -8.80 -26.43 -13.40
C SER A 5 -9.55 -27.04 -14.58
N PRO A 6 -10.05 -26.24 -15.54
CA PRO A 6 -10.70 -26.79 -16.72
C PRO A 6 -9.74 -27.74 -17.43
N SER A 7 -10.23 -28.92 -17.81
CA SER A 7 -9.41 -29.91 -18.52
C SER A 7 -8.91 -29.30 -19.84
N HIS A 8 -7.74 -29.73 -20.28
CA HIS A 8 -7.14 -29.35 -21.60
C HIS A 8 -8.15 -29.41 -22.76
N GLU A 9 -9.14 -30.27 -22.64
CA GLU A 9 -10.20 -30.48 -23.62
C GLU A 9 -11.25 -29.38 -23.70
N SER A 10 -11.50 -28.59 -22.65
CA SER A 10 -12.47 -27.49 -22.62
C SER A 10 -11.87 -26.09 -22.78
N CYS A 11 -10.55 -25.99 -22.88
CA CYS A 11 -9.85 -24.71 -22.91
C CYS A 11 -9.95 -24.05 -24.30
N PRO A 12 -10.48 -22.80 -24.41
CA PRO A 12 -10.63 -22.11 -25.68
C PRO A 12 -9.29 -21.73 -26.36
N PHE A 13 -8.20 -21.69 -25.61
CA PHE A 13 -6.86 -21.40 -26.15
C PHE A 13 -6.14 -22.67 -26.63
N CYS A 14 -6.40 -23.82 -26.00
CA CYS A 14 -5.91 -25.11 -26.51
C CYS A 14 -6.59 -25.54 -27.81
N ARG A 15 -7.81 -25.02 -28.06
CA ARG A 15 -8.64 -25.31 -29.25
C ARG A 15 -8.92 -24.06 -30.08
N SER A 16 -7.94 -23.16 -30.19
CA SER A 16 -8.13 -21.93 -30.95
C SER A 16 -8.47 -22.23 -32.41
N ALA A 17 -9.54 -21.59 -32.92
CA ALA A 17 -9.89 -21.66 -34.30
C ALA A 17 -8.74 -21.07 -35.16
N SER A 18 -8.39 -21.75 -36.26
CA SER A 18 -7.25 -21.38 -37.11
C SER A 18 -7.35 -19.95 -37.68
N GLU A 19 -8.55 -19.45 -37.91
CA GLU A 19 -8.84 -18.11 -38.43
C GLU A 19 -8.45 -16.98 -37.42
N ARG A 20 -8.37 -17.30 -36.13
CA ARG A 20 -7.94 -16.34 -35.11
C ARG A 20 -6.42 -16.32 -34.91
N VAL A 21 -5.70 -17.30 -35.44
CA VAL A 21 -4.26 -17.41 -35.26
C VAL A 21 -3.55 -16.53 -36.29
N PHE A 22 -2.87 -15.46 -35.83
CA PHE A 22 -2.02 -14.65 -36.71
C PHE A 22 -0.54 -15.00 -36.61
N HIS A 23 -0.13 -15.69 -35.56
CA HIS A 23 1.26 -16.13 -35.35
C HIS A 23 1.30 -17.53 -34.74
N SER A 24 2.23 -18.35 -35.25
CA SER A 24 2.46 -19.71 -34.78
C SER A 24 3.95 -19.92 -34.52
N GLY A 25 4.39 -19.56 -33.30
CA GLY A 25 5.75 -19.75 -32.81
C GLY A 25 6.04 -21.17 -32.32
N ARG A 26 7.24 -21.39 -31.83
CA ARG A 26 7.67 -22.69 -31.30
C ARG A 26 6.93 -23.05 -30.02
N LEU A 27 6.85 -22.11 -29.06
CA LEU A 27 6.25 -22.31 -27.75
C LEU A 27 4.95 -21.54 -27.56
N ILE A 28 4.65 -20.58 -28.44
CA ILE A 28 3.49 -19.68 -28.31
C ILE A 28 2.61 -19.65 -29.53
N LEU A 29 1.39 -19.16 -29.35
CA LEU A 29 0.47 -18.73 -30.41
C LEU A 29 0.13 -17.25 -30.23
N GLY A 30 0.00 -16.51 -31.32
CA GLY A 30 -0.62 -15.18 -31.35
C GLY A 30 -2.04 -15.29 -31.91
N LEU A 31 -3.01 -14.77 -31.17
CA LEU A 31 -4.44 -14.89 -31.45
C LEU A 31 -5.09 -13.50 -31.47
N TRP A 32 -6.00 -13.27 -32.42
CA TRP A 32 -6.94 -12.17 -32.29
C TRP A 32 -7.94 -12.48 -31.18
N ASP A 33 -8.15 -11.53 -30.25
CA ASP A 33 -9.09 -11.74 -29.14
C ASP A 33 -10.53 -11.83 -29.67
N GLY A 34 -11.26 -12.87 -29.26
CA GLY A 34 -12.66 -13.05 -29.62
C GLY A 34 -13.62 -12.08 -28.92
N PHE A 35 -13.15 -11.42 -27.85
CA PHE A 35 -13.88 -10.42 -27.06
C PHE A 35 -13.10 -9.11 -27.03
N ALA A 36 -12.62 -8.68 -28.19
CA ALA A 36 -11.76 -7.53 -28.34
C ALA A 36 -12.34 -6.26 -27.69
N VAL A 37 -11.58 -5.62 -26.78
CA VAL A 37 -11.98 -4.35 -26.14
C VAL A 37 -11.63 -3.13 -27.00
N SER A 38 -10.76 -3.32 -28.00
CA SER A 38 -10.41 -2.31 -29.00
C SER A 38 -10.05 -2.98 -30.34
N PRO A 39 -10.13 -2.28 -31.48
CA PRO A 39 -9.75 -2.83 -32.78
C PRO A 39 -8.28 -3.32 -32.75
N GLY A 40 -8.07 -4.59 -33.14
CA GLY A 40 -6.74 -5.20 -33.14
C GLY A 40 -6.27 -5.77 -31.80
N HIS A 41 -7.13 -5.90 -30.77
CA HIS A 41 -6.78 -6.56 -29.53
C HIS A 41 -6.27 -7.97 -29.76
N ALA A 42 -5.05 -8.24 -29.34
CA ALA A 42 -4.34 -9.50 -29.53
C ALA A 42 -3.99 -10.18 -28.22
N LEU A 43 -3.91 -11.50 -28.27
CA LEU A 43 -3.47 -12.36 -27.17
C LEU A 43 -2.24 -13.16 -27.60
N LEU A 44 -1.29 -13.30 -26.70
CA LEU A 44 -0.19 -14.26 -26.81
C LEU A 44 -0.38 -15.35 -25.76
N VAL A 45 -0.41 -16.59 -26.18
CA VAL A 45 -0.67 -17.74 -25.31
C VAL A 45 0.41 -18.81 -25.49
N PRO A 46 0.90 -19.46 -24.43
CA PRO A 46 1.76 -20.61 -24.59
C PRO A 46 1.00 -21.79 -25.21
N ARG A 47 1.69 -22.64 -25.97
CA ARG A 47 1.08 -23.87 -26.50
C ARG A 47 0.80 -24.88 -25.39
N ARG A 48 1.66 -24.91 -24.38
CA ARG A 48 1.45 -25.72 -23.20
C ARG A 48 0.38 -25.09 -22.33
N HIS A 49 -0.56 -25.89 -21.85
CA HIS A 49 -1.60 -25.43 -20.94
C HIS A 49 -0.98 -25.16 -19.57
N VAL A 50 -0.76 -23.91 -19.24
CA VAL A 50 -0.32 -23.43 -17.93
C VAL A 50 -1.24 -22.30 -17.49
N ALA A 51 -1.60 -22.26 -16.22
CA ALA A 51 -2.59 -21.32 -15.74
C ALA A 51 -2.01 -19.91 -15.60
N THR A 52 -0.78 -19.77 -15.13
CA THR A 52 -0.23 -18.48 -14.71
C THR A 52 1.12 -18.19 -15.35
N TRP A 53 1.51 -16.90 -15.33
CA TRP A 53 2.85 -16.44 -15.72
C TRP A 53 3.96 -17.13 -14.93
N PHE A 54 3.71 -17.39 -13.65
CA PHE A 54 4.70 -17.97 -12.72
C PHE A 54 4.92 -19.48 -12.91
N GLU A 55 4.02 -20.14 -13.65
CA GLU A 55 4.13 -21.56 -14.03
C GLU A 55 4.77 -21.74 -15.41
N ALA A 56 4.90 -20.67 -16.19
CA ALA A 56 5.55 -20.69 -17.50
C ALA A 56 7.07 -20.83 -17.33
N THR A 57 7.71 -21.57 -18.25
CA THR A 57 9.17 -21.69 -18.23
C THR A 57 9.83 -20.38 -18.68
N PRO A 58 11.10 -20.13 -18.33
CA PRO A 58 11.81 -18.95 -18.80
C PRO A 58 11.83 -18.81 -20.33
N GLU A 59 11.87 -19.90 -21.06
CA GLU A 59 11.83 -19.91 -22.53
C GLU A 59 10.44 -19.51 -23.06
N GLU A 60 9.37 -19.99 -22.43
CA GLU A 60 8.00 -19.57 -22.76
C GLU A 60 7.78 -18.09 -22.46
N GLN A 61 8.25 -17.62 -21.30
CA GLN A 61 8.17 -16.20 -20.94
C GLN A 61 8.96 -15.32 -21.93
N ALA A 62 10.16 -15.73 -22.31
CA ALA A 62 10.97 -15.01 -23.29
C ALA A 62 10.30 -14.95 -24.66
N GLU A 63 9.72 -16.06 -25.12
CA GLU A 63 9.04 -16.10 -26.43
C GLU A 63 7.71 -15.32 -26.40
N LEU A 64 6.97 -15.31 -25.27
CA LEU A 64 5.80 -14.45 -25.07
C LEU A 64 6.17 -12.96 -25.17
N MET A 65 7.26 -12.53 -24.53
CA MET A 65 7.73 -11.14 -24.61
C MET A 65 8.20 -10.77 -26.02
N ALA A 66 8.93 -11.64 -26.70
CA ALA A 66 9.33 -11.42 -28.09
C ALA A 66 8.11 -11.39 -29.04
N GLY A 67 7.10 -12.18 -28.75
CA GLY A 67 5.85 -12.23 -29.49
C GLY A 67 5.05 -10.92 -29.48
N LEU A 68 5.23 -10.07 -28.46
CA LEU A 68 4.58 -8.74 -28.41
C LEU A 68 4.95 -7.86 -29.60
N GLU A 69 6.22 -7.87 -30.01
CA GLU A 69 6.63 -7.08 -31.19
C GLU A 69 6.03 -7.67 -32.48
N ILE A 70 5.97 -8.98 -32.59
CA ILE A 70 5.30 -9.65 -33.73
C ILE A 70 3.83 -9.26 -33.77
N ALA A 71 3.14 -9.34 -32.64
CA ALA A 71 1.72 -8.94 -32.53
C ALA A 71 1.51 -7.46 -32.89
N ARG A 72 2.40 -6.57 -32.38
CA ARG A 72 2.37 -5.15 -32.73
C ARG A 72 2.48 -4.92 -34.23
N GLN A 73 3.41 -5.59 -34.90
CA GLN A 73 3.58 -5.48 -36.34
C GLN A 73 2.34 -5.97 -37.12
N GLU A 74 1.73 -7.08 -36.69
CA GLU A 74 0.48 -7.57 -37.29
C GLU A 74 -0.69 -6.60 -37.08
N ILE A 75 -0.77 -5.95 -35.91
CA ILE A 75 -1.78 -4.92 -35.66
C ILE A 75 -1.55 -3.71 -36.55
N LEU A 76 -0.34 -3.21 -36.70
CA LEU A 76 -0.02 -2.04 -37.51
C LEU A 76 -0.28 -2.23 -39.03
N LYS A 77 -0.35 -3.47 -39.51
CA LYS A 77 -0.75 -3.75 -40.89
C LYS A 77 -2.23 -3.45 -41.14
N ARG A 78 -3.06 -3.41 -40.12
CA ARG A 78 -4.54 -3.32 -40.23
C ARG A 78 -5.11 -2.10 -39.53
N HIS A 79 -4.39 -1.57 -38.54
CA HIS A 79 -4.85 -0.53 -37.62
C HIS A 79 -3.73 0.50 -37.38
N GLN A 80 -4.11 1.69 -36.94
CA GLN A 80 -3.20 2.78 -36.65
C GLN A 80 -3.42 3.25 -35.21
N PRO A 81 -3.04 2.43 -34.19
CA PRO A 81 -3.14 2.85 -32.79
C PRO A 81 -2.03 3.84 -32.43
N ASP A 82 -2.32 4.77 -31.49
CA ASP A 82 -1.34 5.71 -30.95
C ASP A 82 -0.55 5.14 -29.75
N GLY A 83 -1.02 4.03 -29.19
CA GLY A 83 -0.38 3.40 -28.05
C GLY A 83 -0.86 1.98 -27.80
N PHE A 84 -0.31 1.36 -26.77
CA PHE A 84 -0.67 0.00 -26.36
C PHE A 84 -0.70 -0.12 -24.85
N ASN A 85 -1.62 -0.93 -24.32
CA ASN A 85 -1.53 -1.50 -22.99
C ASN A 85 -1.15 -2.98 -23.10
N ILE A 86 -0.25 -3.42 -22.24
CA ILE A 86 0.18 -4.82 -22.13
C ILE A 86 -0.17 -5.27 -20.72
N GLY A 87 -0.79 -6.43 -20.58
CA GLY A 87 -1.21 -6.93 -19.28
C GLY A 87 -1.40 -8.44 -19.21
N ILE A 88 -1.35 -8.97 -18.01
CA ILE A 88 -1.57 -10.39 -17.69
C ILE A 88 -2.48 -10.43 -16.46
N ASN A 89 -3.57 -11.17 -16.52
CA ASN A 89 -4.40 -11.43 -15.36
C ASN A 89 -3.98 -12.76 -14.74
N VAL A 90 -3.58 -12.75 -13.47
CA VAL A 90 -3.18 -13.96 -12.74
C VAL A 90 -4.12 -14.17 -11.56
N GLY A 91 -4.88 -15.24 -11.60
CA GLY A 91 -5.86 -15.60 -10.58
C GLY A 91 -7.22 -14.88 -10.72
N ALA A 92 -8.25 -15.46 -10.11
CA ALA A 92 -9.63 -14.99 -10.20
C ALA A 92 -9.81 -13.54 -9.70
N SER A 93 -9.13 -13.16 -8.62
CA SER A 93 -9.20 -11.79 -8.07
C SER A 93 -8.59 -10.73 -8.99
N ALA A 94 -7.70 -11.14 -9.92
CA ALA A 94 -7.16 -10.27 -10.95
C ALA A 94 -7.98 -10.31 -12.26
N GLY A 95 -9.15 -10.98 -12.25
CA GLY A 95 -10.03 -11.06 -13.40
C GLY A 95 -9.68 -12.16 -14.41
N GLN A 96 -8.84 -13.13 -14.05
CA GLN A 96 -8.56 -14.27 -14.91
C GLN A 96 -9.80 -15.19 -14.97
N THR A 97 -10.42 -15.29 -16.13
CA THR A 97 -11.61 -16.14 -16.38
C THR A 97 -11.25 -17.43 -17.12
N VAL A 98 -10.17 -17.44 -17.90
CA VAL A 98 -9.62 -18.63 -18.56
C VAL A 98 -8.29 -18.97 -17.91
N PHE A 99 -8.22 -20.11 -17.22
CA PHE A 99 -7.01 -20.57 -16.53
C PHE A 99 -6.04 -21.25 -17.50
N HIS A 100 -5.69 -20.51 -18.53
CA HIS A 100 -4.59 -20.73 -19.44
C HIS A 100 -3.93 -19.35 -19.63
N LEU A 101 -2.63 -19.26 -19.37
CA LEU A 101 -1.87 -18.02 -19.44
C LEU A 101 -2.10 -17.32 -20.78
N HIS A 102 -2.42 -16.05 -20.73
CA HIS A 102 -2.52 -15.20 -21.91
C HIS A 102 -2.02 -13.79 -21.59
N VAL A 103 -1.23 -13.24 -22.49
CA VAL A 103 -0.73 -11.88 -22.43
C VAL A 103 -1.56 -11.05 -23.39
N HIS A 104 -2.20 -10.01 -22.86
CA HIS A 104 -2.97 -9.06 -23.66
C HIS A 104 -2.06 -8.01 -24.29
N LEU A 105 -2.25 -7.72 -25.57
CA LEU A 105 -1.75 -6.53 -26.26
C LEU A 105 -2.95 -5.75 -26.78
N ILE A 106 -3.27 -4.65 -26.11
CA ILE A 106 -4.48 -3.85 -26.33
C ILE A 106 -4.07 -2.55 -27.05
N PRO A 107 -4.38 -2.39 -28.34
CA PRO A 107 -4.19 -1.13 -29.04
C PRO A 107 -5.05 -0.02 -28.43
N ARG A 108 -4.50 1.20 -28.40
CA ARG A 108 -5.16 2.37 -27.84
C ARG A 108 -5.28 3.45 -28.91
N TYR A 109 -6.42 4.14 -28.90
CA TYR A 109 -6.76 5.16 -29.88
C TYR A 109 -7.18 6.46 -29.19
N PRO A 110 -6.96 7.65 -29.81
CA PRO A 110 -7.44 8.91 -29.26
C PRO A 110 -8.94 8.87 -29.02
N GLY A 111 -9.35 9.20 -27.79
CA GLY A 111 -10.76 9.25 -27.41
C GLY A 111 -11.42 7.89 -27.14
N ASP A 112 -10.68 6.79 -27.13
CA ASP A 112 -11.22 5.46 -26.79
C ASP A 112 -11.70 5.37 -25.33
N VAL A 113 -11.14 6.21 -24.46
CA VAL A 113 -11.64 6.48 -23.11
C VAL A 113 -11.59 7.99 -22.84
N PRO A 114 -12.44 8.54 -21.95
CA PRO A 114 -12.45 9.97 -21.64
C PRO A 114 -11.12 10.48 -21.06
N ASP A 115 -10.46 9.66 -20.26
CA ASP A 115 -9.16 9.97 -19.64
C ASP A 115 -8.28 8.71 -19.62
N PRO A 116 -7.24 8.62 -20.48
CA PRO A 116 -6.35 7.45 -20.54
C PRO A 116 -5.28 7.43 -19.46
N ARG A 117 -5.12 8.51 -18.67
CA ARG A 117 -4.07 8.62 -17.66
C ARG A 117 -4.21 7.53 -16.61
N GLY A 118 -3.10 6.90 -16.26
CA GLY A 118 -3.07 5.73 -15.38
C GLY A 118 -3.04 4.39 -16.12
N GLY A 119 -3.52 4.31 -17.37
CA GLY A 119 -3.39 3.11 -18.22
C GLY A 119 -3.82 1.83 -17.52
N VAL A 120 -2.91 0.87 -17.34
CA VAL A 120 -3.17 -0.43 -16.68
C VAL A 120 -3.66 -0.31 -15.24
N ARG A 121 -3.45 0.83 -14.58
CA ARG A 121 -3.96 1.06 -13.23
C ARG A 121 -5.49 1.11 -13.16
N HIS A 122 -6.18 1.25 -14.29
CA HIS A 122 -7.64 1.18 -14.36
C HIS A 122 -8.24 -0.16 -13.93
N VAL A 123 -7.42 -1.18 -13.66
CA VAL A 123 -7.84 -2.39 -12.95
C VAL A 123 -8.42 -2.06 -11.55
N ILE A 124 -8.03 -0.92 -10.97
CA ILE A 124 -8.67 -0.30 -9.79
C ILE A 124 -9.13 1.10 -10.21
N PRO A 125 -10.33 1.27 -10.78
CA PRO A 125 -10.76 2.51 -11.43
C PRO A 125 -10.66 3.76 -10.55
N SER A 126 -11.00 3.63 -9.25
CA SER A 126 -10.94 4.72 -8.28
C SER A 126 -9.52 5.22 -7.97
N LYS A 127 -8.48 4.48 -8.39
CA LYS A 127 -7.06 4.78 -8.16
C LYS A 127 -6.25 4.84 -9.47
N ALA A 128 -6.93 4.76 -10.60
CA ALA A 128 -6.29 4.64 -11.90
C ALA A 128 -5.53 5.91 -12.27
N ASN A 129 -6.20 7.03 -12.29
CA ASN A 129 -5.61 8.30 -12.65
C ASN A 129 -5.10 9.03 -11.40
N TYR A 130 -3.80 8.87 -11.11
CA TYR A 130 -3.12 9.54 -9.99
C TYR A 130 -2.86 11.05 -10.22
N LEU A 131 -3.16 11.55 -11.43
CA LEU A 131 -3.06 12.97 -11.78
C LEU A 131 -4.43 13.67 -11.84
N ALA A 132 -5.52 12.91 -11.79
CA ALA A 132 -6.84 13.50 -11.73
C ALA A 132 -7.14 13.96 -10.30
N PRO A 133 -7.72 15.14 -10.11
CA PRO A 133 -8.49 15.37 -8.91
C PRO A 133 -9.51 14.24 -8.80
N GLY A 134 -9.65 13.64 -7.60
CA GLY A 134 -10.57 12.53 -7.37
C GLY A 134 -11.96 12.79 -7.97
N PRO A 135 -12.82 11.76 -8.14
CA PRO A 135 -14.11 11.91 -8.81
C PRO A 135 -14.89 13.09 -8.21
N THR A 136 -15.27 14.04 -9.08
CA THR A 136 -16.01 15.24 -8.67
C THR A 136 -17.50 15.02 -8.82
N GLY A 137 -18.28 15.37 -7.80
CA GLY A 137 -19.72 15.45 -7.87
C GLY A 137 -20.22 16.61 -8.75
N PRO A 138 -21.55 16.83 -8.87
CA PRO A 138 -22.16 17.82 -9.76
C PRO A 138 -21.66 19.26 -9.62
N ALA A 139 -20.87 19.58 -8.60
CA ALA A 139 -20.28 20.91 -8.36
C ALA A 139 -18.74 20.89 -8.44
N GLY A 140 -18.11 19.86 -9.04
CA GLY A 140 -16.65 19.74 -9.09
C GLY A 140 -16.02 19.25 -7.77
N THR A 141 -16.82 18.82 -6.81
CA THR A 141 -16.35 18.29 -5.52
C THR A 141 -15.99 16.80 -5.66
N PRO A 142 -14.83 16.35 -5.18
CA PRO A 142 -14.46 14.93 -5.24
C PRO A 142 -15.50 14.04 -4.55
N ILE A 143 -16.04 13.03 -5.25
CA ILE A 143 -16.89 12.01 -4.63
C ILE A 143 -15.96 10.98 -4.00
N LEU A 144 -15.61 11.22 -2.76
CA LEU A 144 -14.87 10.27 -1.93
C LEU A 144 -15.88 9.36 -1.21
N ALA A 145 -15.53 8.11 -0.94
CA ALA A 145 -16.37 7.22 -0.14
C ALA A 145 -16.71 7.87 1.21
N PRO A 146 -17.92 7.78 1.75
CA PRO A 146 -18.26 8.48 2.98
C PRO A 146 -17.29 8.08 4.10
N ILE A 147 -16.75 9.06 4.82
CA ILE A 147 -16.01 8.78 6.04
C ILE A 147 -17.02 8.18 7.01
N PRO A 148 -16.71 7.03 7.63
CA PRO A 148 -17.59 6.52 8.67
C PRO A 148 -17.69 7.55 9.79
N THR A 149 -18.87 8.08 9.98
CA THR A 149 -19.19 9.13 10.97
C THR A 149 -19.50 8.55 12.35
N GLU A 150 -19.42 7.24 12.50
CA GLU A 150 -19.70 6.55 13.75
C GLU A 150 -18.40 6.28 14.50
N PRO A 151 -18.34 6.64 15.81
CA PRO A 151 -17.27 6.17 16.67
C PRO A 151 -17.34 4.64 16.82
N GLY A 152 -16.20 3.99 17.01
CA GLY A 152 -16.22 2.55 17.15
C GLY A 152 -14.84 1.90 17.24
N LEU A 153 -14.87 0.65 17.68
CA LEU A 153 -13.68 -0.20 17.77
C LEU A 153 -13.30 -0.76 16.40
N LEU A 154 -12.06 -0.59 16.05
CA LEU A 154 -11.40 -1.28 14.94
C LEU A 154 -10.50 -2.36 15.53
N ALA A 155 -10.93 -3.60 15.45
CA ALA A 155 -10.18 -4.75 15.96
C ALA A 155 -9.62 -5.55 14.77
N SER A 156 -8.30 -5.54 14.61
CA SER A 156 -7.61 -6.32 13.59
C SER A 156 -7.53 -7.81 13.98
N PRO A 157 -7.46 -8.72 13.02
CA PRO A 157 -7.34 -8.50 11.57
C PRO A 157 -8.66 -8.26 10.82
N GLU A 158 -9.85 -8.47 11.44
CA GLU A 158 -11.15 -8.37 10.77
C GLU A 158 -11.46 -6.94 10.32
N HIS A 159 -11.06 -5.95 11.14
CA HIS A 159 -11.25 -4.52 10.88
C HIS A 159 -9.93 -3.75 11.04
N PRO A 160 -8.99 -3.89 10.09
CA PRO A 160 -7.68 -3.24 10.16
C PRO A 160 -7.80 -1.71 10.06
N LEU A 161 -6.84 -1.00 10.67
CA LEU A 161 -6.82 0.46 10.68
C LEU A 161 -6.57 1.06 9.28
N LEU A 162 -5.72 0.44 8.45
CA LEU A 162 -5.23 1.01 7.20
C LEU A 162 -6.33 1.54 6.26
N PRO A 163 -7.39 0.79 5.92
CA PRO A 163 -8.41 1.27 4.98
C PRO A 163 -9.13 2.52 5.48
N ARG A 164 -9.36 2.61 6.80
CA ARG A 164 -10.00 3.79 7.42
C ARG A 164 -9.07 4.98 7.46
N LEU A 165 -7.82 4.75 7.82
CA LEU A 165 -6.79 5.78 7.89
C LEU A 165 -6.53 6.40 6.51
N THR A 166 -6.31 5.58 5.48
CA THR A 166 -6.05 6.09 4.12
C THR A 166 -7.25 6.81 3.53
N ALA A 167 -8.47 6.29 3.69
CA ALA A 167 -9.69 6.97 3.25
C ALA A 167 -9.90 8.33 3.93
N ALA A 168 -9.45 8.48 5.18
CA ALA A 168 -9.48 9.75 5.88
C ALA A 168 -8.39 10.72 5.39
N ILE A 169 -7.14 10.24 5.20
CA ILE A 169 -6.03 11.05 4.67
C ILE A 169 -6.36 11.61 3.28
N ASP A 170 -7.03 10.83 2.42
CA ASP A 170 -7.42 11.25 1.07
C ASP A 170 -8.32 12.48 1.04
N ARG A 171 -8.94 12.83 2.17
CA ARG A 171 -9.85 13.98 2.34
C ARG A 171 -9.31 15.07 3.25
N ALA A 172 -8.23 14.76 3.95
CA ALA A 172 -7.67 15.61 4.96
C ALA A 172 -7.16 16.94 4.40
N THR A 173 -7.24 17.96 5.21
CA THR A 173 -6.46 19.19 5.09
C THR A 173 -5.29 19.20 6.08
N GLU A 174 -5.40 18.39 7.14
CA GLU A 174 -4.36 18.24 8.14
C GLU A 174 -4.29 16.80 8.65
N VAL A 175 -3.06 16.28 8.76
CA VAL A 175 -2.78 14.95 9.34
C VAL A 175 -1.76 15.09 10.45
N GLU A 176 -2.06 14.50 11.60
CA GLU A 176 -1.22 14.53 12.80
C GLU A 176 -1.04 13.11 13.33
N LEU A 177 0.21 12.69 13.40
CA LEU A 177 0.58 11.37 13.87
C LEU A 177 1.45 11.48 15.12
N CYS A 178 0.98 10.92 16.24
CA CYS A 178 1.74 10.75 17.47
C CYS A 178 1.91 9.25 17.71
N VAL A 179 3.03 8.68 17.28
CA VAL A 179 3.27 7.23 17.31
C VAL A 179 4.60 6.89 17.93
N ALA A 180 4.64 5.81 18.72
CA ALA A 180 5.87 5.40 19.39
C ALA A 180 6.97 5.01 18.38
N PHE A 181 6.59 4.27 17.34
CA PHE A 181 7.53 3.73 16.37
C PHE A 181 7.08 3.96 14.93
N VAL A 182 8.06 4.24 14.07
CA VAL A 182 7.89 4.44 12.63
C VAL A 182 8.81 3.48 11.90
N LEU A 183 8.25 2.58 11.09
CA LEU A 183 9.00 1.61 10.29
C LEU A 183 8.80 1.86 8.79
N PRO A 184 9.78 1.48 7.92
CA PRO A 184 9.69 1.65 6.48
C PRO A 184 8.42 1.05 5.87
N SER A 185 8.05 -0.14 6.32
CA SER A 185 6.85 -0.85 5.87
C SER A 185 5.55 -0.10 6.13
N GLY A 186 5.45 0.63 7.25
CA GLY A 186 4.30 1.47 7.56
C GLY A 186 4.26 2.74 6.71
N VAL A 187 5.43 3.36 6.51
CA VAL A 187 5.56 4.56 5.68
C VAL A 187 5.14 4.27 4.24
N GLU A 188 5.60 3.17 3.65
CA GLU A 188 5.22 2.78 2.28
C GLU A 188 3.70 2.66 2.08
N LEU A 189 2.97 2.21 3.10
CA LEU A 189 1.51 2.06 3.02
C LEU A 189 0.74 3.38 2.96
N VAL A 190 1.27 4.43 3.56
CA VAL A 190 0.58 5.73 3.65
C VAL A 190 1.23 6.82 2.79
N ARG A 191 2.43 6.58 2.26
CA ARG A 191 3.26 7.57 1.59
C ARG A 191 2.53 8.29 0.46
N GLU A 192 1.91 7.58 -0.47
CA GLU A 192 1.22 8.19 -1.61
C GLU A 192 0.03 9.05 -1.16
N HIS A 193 -0.71 8.63 -0.14
CA HIS A 193 -1.80 9.41 0.45
C HIS A 193 -1.29 10.70 1.10
N LEU A 194 -0.10 10.64 1.76
CA LEU A 194 0.54 11.82 2.34
C LEU A 194 1.09 12.77 1.27
N VAL A 195 1.67 12.24 0.20
CA VAL A 195 2.10 13.04 -0.97
C VAL A 195 0.91 13.79 -1.57
N ASP A 196 -0.21 13.10 -1.79
CA ASP A 196 -1.43 13.70 -2.31
C ASP A 196 -2.02 14.77 -1.37
N LEU A 197 -2.01 14.53 -0.05
CA LEU A 197 -2.39 15.54 0.95
C LEU A 197 -1.58 16.82 0.76
N LEU A 198 -0.24 16.69 0.70
CA LEU A 198 0.65 17.84 0.60
C LEU A 198 0.52 18.54 -0.76
N ALA A 199 0.32 17.80 -1.84
CA ALA A 199 0.07 18.34 -3.19
C ALA A 199 -1.22 19.16 -3.26
N ARG A 200 -2.27 18.75 -2.51
CA ARG A 200 -3.52 19.51 -2.36
C ARG A 200 -3.41 20.72 -1.45
N GLY A 201 -2.22 21.00 -0.91
CA GLY A 201 -1.99 22.13 -0.01
C GLY A 201 -2.23 21.82 1.48
N GLY A 202 -2.47 20.57 1.83
CA GLY A 202 -2.62 20.11 3.20
C GLY A 202 -1.32 20.13 4.00
N ARG A 203 -1.40 19.78 5.27
CA ARG A 203 -0.30 19.80 6.24
C ARG A 203 -0.14 18.45 6.92
N LEU A 204 1.10 18.03 7.10
CA LEU A 204 1.47 16.84 7.85
C LEU A 204 2.34 17.21 9.06
N ARG A 205 1.96 16.74 10.25
CA ARG A 205 2.75 16.85 11.47
C ARG A 205 2.93 15.48 12.10
N ILE A 206 4.16 15.07 12.35
CA ILE A 206 4.49 13.78 12.96
C ILE A 206 5.35 14.01 14.18
N VAL A 207 5.00 13.40 15.30
CA VAL A 207 5.89 13.21 16.44
C VAL A 207 6.02 11.73 16.76
N THR A 208 7.24 11.25 16.83
CA THR A 208 7.59 9.88 17.23
C THR A 208 8.66 9.92 18.31
N GLY A 209 9.08 8.77 18.84
CA GLY A 209 10.13 8.67 19.84
C GLY A 209 11.37 7.94 19.34
N ASP A 210 12.49 8.21 19.99
CA ASP A 210 13.73 7.43 19.85
C ASP A 210 13.82 6.31 20.91
N TYR A 211 12.72 6.04 21.60
CA TYR A 211 12.65 5.04 22.67
C TYR A 211 12.97 3.63 22.13
N LEU A 212 13.89 2.94 22.80
CA LEU A 212 14.43 1.63 22.43
C LEU A 212 15.10 1.55 21.05
N ASP A 213 15.36 2.68 20.40
CA ASP A 213 15.96 2.77 19.06
C ASP A 213 15.22 1.95 17.96
N VAL A 214 13.90 1.73 18.13
CA VAL A 214 13.05 0.95 17.22
C VAL A 214 12.65 1.75 15.96
N THR A 215 12.39 3.06 16.13
CA THR A 215 12.06 3.93 15.00
C THR A 215 13.18 3.89 13.96
N ASP A 216 12.82 3.68 12.71
CA ASP A 216 13.80 3.55 11.63
C ASP A 216 14.24 4.93 11.10
N PRO A 217 15.55 5.23 11.04
CA PRO A 217 16.04 6.52 10.57
C PRO A 217 15.77 6.78 9.08
N ASP A 218 15.75 5.76 8.22
CA ASP A 218 15.47 5.93 6.79
C ASP A 218 13.98 6.15 6.55
N ALA A 219 13.11 5.56 7.37
CA ALA A 219 11.70 5.88 7.38
C ALA A 219 11.44 7.35 7.77
N LEU A 220 12.15 7.85 8.79
CA LEU A 220 12.08 9.26 9.18
C LEU A 220 12.59 10.20 8.10
N ALA A 221 13.70 9.86 7.44
CA ALA A 221 14.24 10.63 6.32
C ALA A 221 13.22 10.75 5.20
N ARG A 222 12.61 9.63 4.78
CA ARG A 222 11.58 9.60 3.73
C ARG A 222 10.35 10.45 4.06
N LEU A 223 9.95 10.51 5.33
CA LEU A 223 8.84 11.36 5.77
C LEU A 223 9.23 12.85 5.79
N ALA A 224 10.45 13.18 6.24
CA ALA A 224 10.96 14.55 6.25
C ALA A 224 11.16 15.12 4.82
N ASP A 225 11.50 14.25 3.86
CA ASP A 225 11.70 14.62 2.46
C ASP A 225 10.39 14.80 1.66
N LEU A 226 9.23 14.63 2.27
CA LEU A 226 7.93 14.81 1.60
C LEU A 226 7.67 16.28 1.22
N GLY A 227 8.41 17.24 1.79
CA GLY A 227 8.34 18.65 1.43
C GLY A 227 8.09 19.60 2.62
N PRO A 228 8.03 20.91 2.38
CA PRO A 228 8.06 21.93 3.44
C PRO A 228 6.81 21.98 4.33
N ARG A 229 5.74 21.30 3.95
CA ARG A 229 4.50 21.18 4.73
C ARG A 229 4.44 19.90 5.56
N ALA A 230 5.50 19.07 5.51
CA ALA A 230 5.69 17.90 6.35
C ALA A 230 6.67 18.23 7.48
N GLU A 231 6.16 18.32 8.70
CA GLU A 231 6.97 18.54 9.88
C GLU A 231 7.12 17.23 10.66
N VAL A 232 8.32 16.68 10.66
CA VAL A 232 8.64 15.43 11.38
C VAL A 232 9.54 15.76 12.56
N ARG A 233 9.12 15.36 13.74
CA ARG A 233 9.81 15.59 15.00
C ARG A 233 10.01 14.31 15.79
N VAL A 234 11.05 14.26 16.59
CA VAL A 234 11.38 13.14 17.47
C VAL A 234 11.47 13.62 18.90
N PHE A 235 10.70 12.98 19.77
CA PHE A 235 10.83 13.12 21.21
C PHE A 235 12.05 12.31 21.66
N GLN A 236 13.04 13.00 22.23
CA GLN A 236 14.24 12.41 22.80
C GLN A 236 13.92 11.80 24.16
N SER A 237 13.74 10.50 24.19
CA SER A 237 13.23 9.77 25.35
C SER A 237 14.13 9.82 26.56
N ARG A 238 15.45 9.81 26.36
CA ARG A 238 16.46 9.82 27.44
C ARG A 238 16.14 8.78 28.54
N GLY A 239 15.72 7.59 28.11
CA GLY A 239 15.32 6.50 29.00
C GLY A 239 13.87 6.53 29.49
N ARG A 240 13.10 7.58 29.18
CA ARG A 240 11.65 7.61 29.43
C ARG A 240 10.89 6.87 28.33
N SER A 241 9.87 6.11 28.69
CA SER A 241 9.02 5.46 27.70
C SER A 241 8.19 6.51 26.95
N PHE A 242 8.28 6.50 25.61
CA PHE A 242 7.38 7.25 24.73
C PHE A 242 6.60 6.25 23.90
N HIS A 243 5.32 6.02 24.22
CA HIS A 243 4.55 4.92 23.65
C HIS A 243 3.12 5.28 23.18
N PRO A 244 2.85 6.51 22.73
CA PRO A 244 1.55 6.87 22.18
C PRO A 244 1.30 6.23 20.80
N LYS A 245 0.03 6.05 20.45
CA LYS A 245 -0.41 5.69 19.10
C LYS A 245 -1.71 6.41 18.83
N GLY A 246 -1.59 7.57 18.23
CA GLY A 246 -2.69 8.46 17.88
C GLY A 246 -2.53 9.00 16.47
N TYR A 247 -3.61 8.97 15.72
CA TYR A 247 -3.75 9.47 14.36
C TYR A 247 -4.91 10.43 14.35
N ARG A 248 -4.68 11.73 14.16
CA ARG A 248 -5.74 12.73 14.02
C ARG A 248 -5.75 13.27 12.61
N ILE A 249 -6.94 13.34 12.03
CA ILE A 249 -7.18 13.79 10.66
C ILE A 249 -8.22 14.91 10.69
N GLY A 250 -7.82 16.10 10.27
CA GLY A 250 -8.67 17.29 10.18
C GLY A 250 -9.15 17.55 8.74
N PHE A 251 -10.36 18.04 8.60
CA PHE A 251 -11.03 18.30 7.33
C PHE A 251 -11.30 19.80 7.11
N ALA A 252 -11.60 20.16 5.85
CA ALA A 252 -11.80 21.55 5.44
C ALA A 252 -13.01 22.24 6.10
N ASP A 253 -14.00 21.46 6.54
CA ASP A 253 -15.19 21.95 7.24
C ASP A 253 -14.98 22.17 8.75
N GLY A 254 -13.74 21.97 9.24
CA GLY A 254 -13.39 22.05 10.66
C GLY A 254 -13.69 20.79 11.46
N SER A 255 -14.32 19.79 10.86
CA SER A 255 -14.49 18.50 11.50
C SER A 255 -13.18 17.71 11.55
N ALA A 256 -13.12 16.71 12.43
CA ALA A 256 -11.95 15.83 12.54
C ALA A 256 -12.36 14.43 13.00
N ILE A 257 -11.53 13.46 12.66
CA ILE A 257 -11.56 12.14 13.25
C ILE A 257 -10.21 11.82 13.87
N ALA A 258 -10.20 10.93 14.85
CA ALA A 258 -8.98 10.41 15.42
C ALA A 258 -9.07 8.90 15.63
N PHE A 259 -7.92 8.23 15.57
CA PHE A 259 -7.77 6.82 15.92
C PHE A 259 -6.77 6.73 17.06
N ILE A 260 -7.17 6.15 18.18
CA ILE A 260 -6.33 5.97 19.38
C ILE A 260 -6.31 4.48 19.73
N GLY A 261 -5.14 3.90 19.88
CA GLY A 261 -5.06 2.48 20.17
C GLY A 261 -3.65 1.92 20.29
N SER A 262 -3.45 0.73 19.77
CA SER A 262 -2.20 -0.01 19.88
C SER A 262 -1.31 0.07 18.62
N SER A 263 -1.83 0.52 17.47
CA SER A 263 -1.14 0.47 16.18
C SER A 263 -0.03 1.51 16.03
N ASN A 264 1.20 1.05 15.85
CA ASN A 264 2.32 1.87 15.38
C ASN A 264 2.26 2.09 13.86
N LEU A 265 3.12 2.94 13.32
CA LEU A 265 3.26 3.12 11.87
C LEU A 265 4.14 2.00 11.29
N SER A 266 3.57 0.80 11.17
CA SER A 266 4.18 -0.40 10.60
C SER A 266 3.15 -1.21 9.80
N ALA A 267 3.60 -2.03 8.84
CA ALA A 267 2.68 -2.81 8.01
C ALA A 267 1.85 -3.80 8.83
N SER A 268 2.48 -4.50 9.78
CA SER A 268 1.79 -5.43 10.65
C SER A 268 0.70 -4.74 11.47
N ALA A 269 1.03 -3.63 12.14
CA ALA A 269 0.08 -2.93 13.00
C ALA A 269 -1.09 -2.30 12.21
N LEU A 270 -0.85 -1.86 10.96
CA LEU A 270 -1.88 -1.24 10.15
C LEU A 270 -2.78 -2.22 9.40
N ARG A 271 -2.32 -3.47 9.14
CA ARG A 271 -3.00 -4.44 8.25
C ARG A 271 -3.48 -5.72 8.91
N SER A 272 -2.63 -6.39 9.69
CA SER A 272 -2.79 -7.82 10.00
C SER A 272 -2.43 -8.23 11.41
N GLY A 273 -1.70 -7.40 12.15
CA GLY A 273 -1.40 -7.62 13.57
C GLY A 273 -2.69 -7.59 14.40
N ILE A 274 -2.65 -8.20 15.59
CA ILE A 274 -3.75 -8.11 16.55
C ILE A 274 -3.67 -6.75 17.22
N GLU A 275 -4.47 -5.81 16.73
CA GLU A 275 -4.48 -4.42 17.17
C GLU A 275 -5.89 -3.94 17.47
N TRP A 276 -6.02 -3.09 18.46
CA TRP A 276 -7.26 -2.43 18.80
C TRP A 276 -7.10 -0.92 18.68
N ASN A 277 -7.97 -0.30 17.89
CA ASN A 277 -8.00 1.15 17.73
C ASN A 277 -9.43 1.64 17.91
N TRP A 278 -9.59 2.72 18.66
CA TRP A 278 -10.89 3.38 18.82
C TRP A 278 -10.96 4.59 17.88
N GLN A 279 -11.99 4.61 17.03
CA GLN A 279 -12.29 5.77 16.19
C GLN A 279 -13.15 6.76 16.98
N VAL A 280 -12.70 8.01 17.05
CA VAL A 280 -13.37 9.15 17.65
C VAL A 280 -13.72 10.13 16.54
N VAL A 281 -14.92 10.72 16.57
CA VAL A 281 -15.40 11.65 15.54
C VAL A 281 -15.91 12.95 16.15
N SER A 282 -15.45 14.12 15.65
CA SER A 282 -15.77 15.41 16.25
C SER A 282 -17.26 15.76 16.25
N SER A 283 -18.03 15.20 15.32
CA SER A 283 -19.50 15.40 15.27
C SER A 283 -20.25 14.83 16.47
N ARG A 284 -19.63 13.90 17.22
CA ARG A 284 -20.22 13.29 18.43
C ARG A 284 -19.35 13.50 19.66
N ASP A 285 -18.02 13.48 19.48
CA ASP A 285 -17.04 13.44 20.55
C ASP A 285 -16.10 14.66 20.44
N GLN A 286 -16.65 15.85 20.27
CA GLN A 286 -15.90 17.10 20.03
C GLN A 286 -14.86 17.37 21.13
N ARG A 287 -15.21 17.10 22.38
CA ARG A 287 -14.33 17.31 23.54
C ARG A 287 -13.13 16.37 23.51
N GLU A 288 -13.37 15.12 23.16
CA GLU A 288 -12.37 14.06 23.08
C GLU A 288 -11.38 14.35 21.93
N VAL A 289 -11.90 14.74 20.76
CA VAL A 289 -11.05 15.13 19.61
C VAL A 289 -10.22 16.37 19.94
N ALA A 290 -10.77 17.36 20.64
CA ALA A 290 -10.02 18.52 21.11
C ALA A 290 -8.94 18.14 22.15
N GLY A 291 -9.24 17.19 23.04
CA GLY A 291 -8.29 16.65 24.00
C GLY A 291 -7.12 15.92 23.32
N ILE A 292 -7.42 15.15 22.27
CA ILE A 292 -6.39 14.47 21.45
C ILE A 292 -5.51 15.50 20.74
N GLN A 293 -6.09 16.56 20.18
CA GLN A 293 -5.35 17.66 19.57
C GLN A 293 -4.41 18.33 20.59
N ALA A 294 -4.91 18.66 21.76
CA ALA A 294 -4.11 19.29 22.80
C ALA A 294 -2.95 18.39 23.26
N ALA A 295 -3.20 17.08 23.39
CA ALA A 295 -2.17 16.12 23.72
C ALA A 295 -1.08 16.00 22.61
N PHE A 296 -1.50 16.01 21.34
CA PHE A 296 -0.59 16.05 20.21
C PHE A 296 0.29 17.32 20.24
N ASP A 297 -0.33 18.51 20.36
CA ASP A 297 0.37 19.79 20.38
C ASP A 297 1.36 19.88 21.54
N HIS A 298 1.00 19.31 22.71
CA HIS A 298 1.90 19.22 23.86
C HIS A 298 3.20 18.45 23.52
N TRP A 299 3.08 17.24 22.94
CA TRP A 299 4.25 16.43 22.62
C TRP A 299 5.01 16.97 21.42
N PHE A 300 4.30 17.50 20.42
CA PHE A 300 4.92 18.11 19.25
C PHE A 300 5.74 19.36 19.59
N GLY A 301 5.27 20.17 20.55
CA GLY A 301 5.96 21.37 21.05
C GLY A 301 6.81 21.15 22.30
N HIS A 302 6.98 19.91 22.77
CA HIS A 302 7.71 19.62 24.01
C HIS A 302 9.19 20.01 23.91
N ALA A 303 9.79 20.48 25.02
CA ALA A 303 11.19 20.93 25.08
C ALA A 303 12.20 19.85 24.67
N ASP A 304 11.89 18.57 24.91
CA ASP A 304 12.71 17.42 24.49
C ASP A 304 12.36 16.90 23.09
N THR A 305 11.50 17.59 22.35
CA THR A 305 11.13 17.22 20.97
C THR A 305 11.91 18.08 19.98
N CYS A 306 12.65 17.47 19.07
CA CYS A 306 13.45 18.13 18.06
C CYS A 306 12.97 17.79 16.64
N THR A 307 13.23 18.70 15.69
CA THR A 307 12.99 18.45 14.28
C THR A 307 13.99 17.42 13.75
N VAL A 308 13.52 16.52 12.92
CA VAL A 308 14.38 15.57 12.19
C VAL A 308 15.20 16.36 11.17
N THR A 309 16.52 16.32 11.34
CA THR A 309 17.49 16.92 10.43
C THR A 309 18.51 15.86 10.02
N GLU A 310 19.22 16.07 8.92
CA GLU A 310 20.27 15.13 8.49
C GLU A 310 21.33 14.93 9.60
N ALA A 311 21.71 15.98 10.30
CA ALA A 311 22.66 15.88 11.42
C ALA A 311 22.11 14.98 12.55
N TRP A 312 20.83 15.13 12.88
CA TRP A 312 20.17 14.29 13.87
C TRP A 312 20.09 12.82 13.42
N LEU A 313 19.74 12.59 12.13
CA LEU A 313 19.67 11.24 11.55
C LEU A 313 21.03 10.53 11.59
N GLN A 314 22.10 11.23 11.25
CA GLN A 314 23.46 10.67 11.31
C GLN A 314 23.87 10.30 12.74
N GLU A 315 23.54 11.16 13.72
CA GLU A 315 23.79 10.87 15.13
C GLU A 315 22.97 9.68 15.63
N TYR A 316 21.69 9.62 15.24
CA TYR A 316 20.80 8.53 15.58
C TYR A 316 21.25 7.20 14.97
N ARG A 317 21.69 7.17 13.69
CA ARG A 317 22.28 5.99 13.04
C ARG A 317 23.53 5.51 13.75
N ARG A 318 24.40 6.43 14.21
CA ARG A 318 25.62 6.07 14.97
C ARG A 318 25.32 5.48 16.34
N ARG A 319 24.26 5.95 16.98
CA ARG A 319 23.84 5.47 18.31
C ARG A 319 23.22 4.08 18.26
N ARG A 320 22.53 3.74 17.16
CA ARG A 320 21.94 2.41 16.99
C ARG A 320 23.05 1.35 16.94
N PRO A 321 22.96 0.24 17.68
CA PRO A 321 23.95 -0.83 17.63
C PRO A 321 24.09 -1.36 16.20
N VAL A 322 25.33 -1.49 15.71
CA VAL A 322 25.64 -2.16 14.44
C VAL A 322 25.19 -3.62 14.57
N GLY A 323 24.20 -4.03 13.80
CA GLY A 323 23.56 -5.35 13.91
C GLY A 323 22.15 -5.34 14.46
N SER A 324 21.57 -4.15 14.76
CA SER A 324 20.14 -4.00 15.04
C SER A 324 19.23 -4.15 13.82
N ASP A 325 19.79 -4.49 12.65
CA ASP A 325 19.08 -5.08 11.51
C ASP A 325 18.61 -6.53 11.79
N GLN A 326 18.53 -6.92 13.05
CA GLN A 326 17.76 -8.09 13.44
C GLN A 326 16.28 -7.71 13.31
N GLN A 327 15.79 -8.02 12.13
CA GLN A 327 14.42 -7.91 11.67
C GLN A 327 13.46 -8.52 12.69
N VAL A 328 12.45 -7.76 13.13
CA VAL A 328 11.24 -8.39 13.72
C VAL A 328 10.56 -9.12 12.58
N ARG A 329 10.62 -10.42 12.58
CA ARG A 329 9.86 -11.25 11.65
C ARG A 329 8.41 -11.32 12.12
N THR A 330 7.56 -10.53 11.51
CA THR A 330 6.12 -10.77 11.58
C THR A 330 5.75 -11.51 10.30
N GLU A 331 5.39 -12.78 10.42
CA GLU A 331 4.87 -13.53 9.29
C GLU A 331 3.47 -13.01 8.95
N VAL A 332 3.38 -12.31 7.83
CA VAL A 332 2.08 -11.88 7.28
C VAL A 332 1.81 -12.71 6.06
N SER A 333 0.84 -13.61 6.15
CA SER A 333 0.36 -14.35 4.99
C SER A 333 -0.63 -13.51 4.21
N LEU A 334 -0.21 -12.99 3.05
CA LEU A 334 -1.09 -12.40 2.05
C LEU A 334 -1.14 -13.36 0.86
N ASN A 335 -2.32 -13.93 0.60
CA ASN A 335 -2.58 -14.80 -0.56
C ASN A 335 -1.63 -16.02 -0.71
N GLY A 336 -1.16 -16.61 0.40
CA GLY A 336 -0.30 -17.80 0.36
C GLY A 336 1.20 -17.51 0.22
N GLU A 337 1.61 -16.25 0.11
CA GLU A 337 3.01 -15.85 0.24
C GLU A 337 3.29 -15.34 1.65
N VAL A 338 4.31 -15.90 2.27
CA VAL A 338 4.77 -15.49 3.61
C VAL A 338 5.75 -14.34 3.43
N ILE A 339 5.30 -13.12 3.71
CA ILE A 339 6.20 -11.97 3.83
C ILE A 339 6.76 -12.02 5.26
N ARG A 340 8.05 -12.29 5.39
CA ARG A 340 8.74 -12.36 6.69
C ARG A 340 9.37 -11.01 7.00
N GLU A 341 8.81 -10.29 7.94
CA GLU A 341 9.46 -9.16 8.61
C GLU A 341 10.00 -9.63 9.97
N GLU A 342 11.31 -9.65 10.16
CA GLU A 342 11.93 -9.98 11.44
C GLU A 342 12.35 -8.71 12.16
N VAL A 343 11.80 -8.46 13.35
CA VAL A 343 12.33 -7.49 14.31
C VAL A 343 12.67 -8.24 15.59
N GLU A 344 13.93 -8.53 15.84
CA GLU A 344 14.37 -9.08 17.10
C GLU A 344 14.67 -7.94 18.08
N LEU A 345 13.78 -7.74 19.05
CA LEU A 345 14.03 -6.84 20.19
C LEU A 345 15.04 -7.50 21.12
N ARG A 346 16.32 -7.19 20.98
CA ARG A 346 17.26 -7.42 22.07
C ARG A 346 17.09 -6.32 23.12
N VAL A 347 16.19 -6.56 24.07
CA VAL A 347 16.15 -5.78 25.28
C VAL A 347 17.35 -6.20 26.13
N THR A 348 18.45 -5.47 26.07
CA THR A 348 19.50 -5.49 27.09
C THR A 348 19.10 -4.57 28.26
N ALA A 349 17.84 -4.62 28.66
CA ALA A 349 17.41 -3.97 29.88
C ALA A 349 17.79 -4.87 31.05
N THR A 350 18.68 -4.40 31.90
CA THR A 350 18.87 -5.00 33.21
C THR A 350 17.51 -4.90 33.92
N PRO A 351 16.89 -6.02 34.34
CA PRO A 351 15.62 -5.97 35.03
C PRO A 351 15.70 -5.02 36.22
N THR A 352 14.68 -4.19 36.42
CA THR A 352 14.57 -3.43 37.67
C THR A 352 14.44 -4.41 38.86
N ALA A 353 14.76 -3.97 40.07
CA ALA A 353 14.67 -4.83 41.27
C ALA A 353 13.30 -5.54 41.36
N ILE A 354 12.20 -4.86 41.03
CA ILE A 354 10.84 -5.43 41.02
C ILE A 354 10.66 -6.50 39.92
N GLN A 355 11.26 -6.30 38.75
CA GLN A 355 11.21 -7.28 37.66
C GLN A 355 12.08 -8.50 37.97
N GLN A 356 13.19 -8.31 38.67
CA GLN A 356 14.06 -9.39 39.14
C GLN A 356 13.34 -10.26 40.16
N GLU A 357 12.68 -9.64 41.14
CA GLU A 357 11.87 -10.31 42.16
C GLU A 357 10.70 -11.11 41.57
N ALA A 358 10.04 -10.55 40.53
CA ALA A 358 8.97 -11.24 39.78
C ALA A 358 9.52 -12.43 38.98
N LEU A 359 10.69 -12.31 38.35
CA LEU A 359 11.35 -13.41 37.62
C LEU A 359 11.81 -14.54 38.57
N GLU A 360 12.31 -14.20 39.74
CA GLU A 360 12.68 -15.17 40.79
C GLU A 360 11.46 -15.91 41.34
N ALA A 361 10.34 -15.20 41.56
CA ALA A 361 9.08 -15.78 42.00
C ALA A 361 8.42 -16.72 40.97
N LEU A 362 8.68 -16.53 39.67
CA LEU A 362 8.19 -17.39 38.57
C LEU A 362 9.10 -18.62 38.36
N SER A 363 10.31 -18.62 38.93
CA SER A 363 11.31 -19.69 38.77
C SER A 363 11.34 -20.63 39.97
N ALA A 364 10.61 -20.35 41.05
CA ALA A 364 10.45 -21.14 42.26
C ALA A 364 9.13 -21.93 42.24
#